data_509d802e4babb1f78071523fc300ce66
#
_entry.id   509d802e4babb1f78071523fc300ce66
#
_cell.length_a   1.000
_cell.length_b   1.000
_cell.length_c   1.000
_cell.angle_alpha   90.00
_cell.angle_beta   90.00
_cell.angle_gamma   90.00
#
_symmetry.space_group_name_H-M   'P 1'
#
loop_
_entity.id
_entity.type
_entity.pdbx_description
1 polymer ?
#
loop_
_entity_poly.entity_id
_entity_poly.type
_entity_poly.pdbx_seq_one_letter_code
_entity_poly.pdbx_strand_id
1 'polypeptide(L)'
;MLLRHTTNEVRERNALTVNPAKTCQPVGAMYCALGVHGCLPHSHGSQGCCSYHRSALTKHYKEPVMAATSSFTEGSSVFGGQANLLQAVETIFSVYDPEIIAVHSTCLSETIGDDLGQILAKARDEGKVPFGKHVLAASTPSYVGSHVTGYANMLESFVKYFAEKTNEKIRQVNLL
;
A
#
# COMPACT_ATOMS: atom_id res chain seq x y z
N MET A 1 29.20 -9.01 -16.89
CA MET A 1 29.50 -10.39 -17.28
C MET A 1 29.04 -10.55 -18.72
N LEU A 2 29.93 -10.97 -19.63
CA LEU A 2 29.55 -11.12 -21.06
C LEU A 2 28.87 -12.46 -21.26
N LEU A 3 27.82 -12.50 -22.09
CA LEU A 3 27.03 -13.72 -22.38
C LEU A 3 27.89 -14.94 -22.80
N ARG A 4 29.02 -14.69 -23.49
CA ARG A 4 29.98 -15.73 -23.87
C ARG A 4 30.67 -16.44 -22.71
N HIS A 5 30.55 -15.90 -21.48
CA HIS A 5 31.09 -16.48 -20.24
C HIS A 5 30.03 -17.14 -19.37
N THR A 6 28.79 -17.22 -19.85
CA THR A 6 27.72 -17.92 -19.17
C THR A 6 27.67 -19.37 -19.63
N THR A 7 27.36 -20.29 -18.73
CA THR A 7 27.17 -21.70 -19.09
C THR A 7 25.94 -21.86 -19.98
N ASN A 8 25.98 -22.76 -20.95
CA ASN A 8 24.83 -23.10 -21.79
C ASN A 8 23.74 -23.88 -21.02
N GLU A 9 23.96 -24.22 -19.76
CA GLU A 9 22.97 -24.85 -18.92
C GLU A 9 21.93 -23.85 -18.43
N VAL A 10 20.70 -24.02 -18.84
CA VAL A 10 19.55 -23.31 -18.30
C VAL A 10 19.21 -23.95 -16.96
N ARG A 11 19.61 -23.33 -15.86
CA ARG A 11 19.19 -23.75 -14.51
C ARG A 11 17.89 -23.04 -14.18
N GLU A 12 16.85 -23.81 -13.91
CA GLU A 12 15.63 -23.26 -13.32
C GLU A 12 15.98 -22.62 -11.97
N ARG A 13 15.76 -21.33 -11.88
CA ARG A 13 15.83 -20.60 -10.61
C ARG A 13 14.40 -20.31 -10.18
N ASN A 14 14.05 -20.64 -8.95
CA ASN A 14 12.73 -20.32 -8.39
C ASN A 14 12.39 -18.83 -8.52
N ALA A 15 13.42 -17.96 -8.52
CA ALA A 15 13.25 -16.51 -8.75
C ALA A 15 12.86 -16.15 -10.20
N LEU A 16 13.06 -17.05 -11.17
CA LEU A 16 12.71 -16.85 -12.58
C LEU A 16 11.40 -17.54 -12.96
N THR A 17 10.75 -18.25 -12.05
CA THR A 17 9.42 -18.80 -12.28
C THR A 17 8.43 -17.64 -12.27
N VAL A 18 8.17 -17.10 -13.45
CA VAL A 18 7.21 -16.01 -13.63
C VAL A 18 5.81 -16.60 -13.63
N ASN A 19 5.09 -16.40 -12.55
CA ASN A 19 3.64 -16.59 -12.56
C ASN A 19 3.00 -15.32 -13.16
N PRO A 20 2.39 -15.37 -14.34
CA PRO A 20 1.81 -14.19 -14.98
C PRO A 20 0.63 -13.59 -14.21
N ALA A 21 0.01 -14.36 -13.32
CA ALA A 21 -1.02 -13.89 -12.40
C ALA A 21 -0.46 -13.23 -11.13
N LYS A 22 0.85 -13.34 -10.89
CA LYS A 22 1.49 -12.80 -9.70
C LYS A 22 1.86 -11.33 -9.92
N THR A 23 1.32 -10.45 -9.09
CA THR A 23 1.68 -9.03 -9.04
C THR A 23 2.35 -8.68 -7.70
N CYS A 24 2.86 -7.44 -7.57
CA CYS A 24 3.51 -6.98 -6.35
C CYS A 24 2.52 -6.74 -5.20
N GLN A 25 3.01 -6.71 -3.98
CA GLN A 25 2.19 -6.53 -2.76
C GLN A 25 1.32 -5.27 -2.79
N PRO A 26 1.81 -4.08 -3.22
CA PRO A 26 0.99 -2.86 -3.25
C PRO A 26 -0.33 -3.00 -4.03
N VAL A 27 -0.36 -3.81 -5.08
CA VAL A 27 -1.61 -4.07 -5.84
C VAL A 27 -2.65 -4.75 -4.96
N GLY A 28 -2.23 -5.75 -4.17
CA GLY A 28 -3.13 -6.43 -3.24
C GLY A 28 -3.62 -5.53 -2.11
N ALA A 29 -2.75 -4.69 -1.57
CA ALA A 29 -3.11 -3.71 -0.56
C ALA A 29 -4.14 -2.70 -1.10
N MET A 30 -3.91 -2.18 -2.30
CA MET A 30 -4.86 -1.29 -2.97
C MET A 30 -6.20 -2.00 -3.23
N TYR A 31 -6.16 -3.25 -3.68
CA TYR A 31 -7.36 -4.07 -3.91
C TYR A 31 -8.19 -4.26 -2.63
N CYS A 32 -7.52 -4.56 -1.50
CA CYS A 32 -8.18 -4.66 -0.19
C CYS A 32 -8.84 -3.33 0.23
N ALA A 33 -8.12 -2.22 0.11
CA ALA A 33 -8.62 -0.90 0.48
C ALA A 33 -9.83 -0.45 -0.35
N LEU A 34 -9.85 -0.77 -1.66
CA LEU A 34 -10.97 -0.47 -2.54
C LEU A 34 -12.24 -1.24 -2.20
N GLY A 35 -12.14 -2.36 -1.48
CA GLY A 35 -13.28 -3.12 -0.97
C GLY A 35 -13.96 -2.51 0.26
N VAL A 36 -13.36 -1.48 0.87
CA VAL A 36 -13.88 -0.83 2.07
C VAL A 36 -14.58 0.47 1.70
N HIS A 37 -15.84 0.61 2.08
CA HIS A 37 -16.63 1.81 1.79
C HIS A 37 -15.99 3.07 2.41
N GLY A 38 -15.99 4.17 1.67
CA GLY A 38 -15.41 5.45 2.11
C GLY A 38 -13.89 5.45 2.23
N CYS A 39 -13.20 4.39 1.79
CA CYS A 39 -11.75 4.27 1.87
C CYS A 39 -11.07 4.71 0.57
N LEU A 40 -10.05 5.58 0.70
CA LEU A 40 -9.17 5.95 -0.39
C LEU A 40 -7.80 5.29 -0.20
N PRO A 41 -7.36 4.40 -1.11
CA PRO A 41 -6.01 3.86 -1.07
C PRO A 41 -4.98 4.92 -1.43
N HIS A 42 -3.87 4.94 -0.69
CA HIS A 42 -2.76 5.85 -0.90
C HIS A 42 -1.44 5.09 -1.05
N SER A 43 -0.79 5.28 -2.19
CA SER A 43 0.51 4.68 -2.50
C SER A 43 1.64 5.59 -2.05
N HIS A 44 2.37 5.21 -1.01
CA HIS A 44 3.52 5.96 -0.52
C HIS A 44 4.78 5.56 -1.29
N GLY A 45 5.21 6.44 -2.18
CA GLY A 45 6.37 6.24 -3.04
C GLY A 45 6.27 6.91 -4.39
N SER A 46 6.77 6.24 -5.41
CA SER A 46 6.77 6.75 -6.79
C SER A 46 5.36 6.77 -7.40
N GLN A 47 5.04 7.87 -8.07
CA GLN A 47 3.80 8.03 -8.84
C GLN A 47 3.65 7.00 -9.96
N GLY A 48 4.76 6.52 -10.53
CA GLY A 48 4.77 5.49 -11.56
C GLY A 48 4.19 4.16 -11.07
N CYS A 49 4.54 3.75 -9.84
CA CYS A 49 3.98 2.57 -9.19
C CYS A 49 2.46 2.71 -9.02
N CYS A 50 1.98 3.82 -8.48
CA CYS A 50 0.55 4.07 -8.31
C CYS A 50 -0.21 4.03 -9.64
N SER A 51 0.33 4.67 -10.68
CA SER A 51 -0.27 4.67 -12.02
C SER A 51 -0.38 3.27 -12.61
N TYR A 52 0.66 2.45 -12.45
CA TYR A 52 0.67 1.07 -12.91
C TYR A 52 -0.38 0.22 -12.15
N HIS A 53 -0.42 0.33 -10.83
CA HIS A 53 -1.37 -0.41 -10.00
C HIS A 53 -2.82 -0.01 -10.32
N ARG A 54 -3.10 1.28 -10.48
CA ARG A 54 -4.40 1.78 -10.92
C ARG A 54 -4.81 1.23 -12.29
N SER A 55 -3.86 1.25 -13.25
CA SER A 55 -4.12 0.71 -14.59
C SER A 55 -4.49 -0.78 -14.55
N ALA A 56 -3.79 -1.58 -13.75
CA ALA A 56 -4.07 -2.99 -13.58
C ALA A 56 -5.47 -3.24 -12.98
N LEU A 57 -5.82 -2.52 -11.91
CA LEU A 57 -7.11 -2.64 -11.24
C LEU A 57 -8.27 -2.04 -12.06
N THR A 58 -8.04 -0.95 -12.79
CA THR A 58 -9.01 -0.40 -13.75
C THR A 58 -9.39 -1.42 -14.82
N LYS A 59 -8.39 -2.17 -15.34
CA LYS A 59 -8.66 -3.26 -16.29
C LYS A 59 -9.43 -4.41 -15.63
N HIS A 60 -9.14 -4.72 -14.37
CA HIS A 60 -9.82 -5.78 -13.63
C HIS A 60 -11.30 -5.43 -13.38
N TYR A 61 -11.56 -4.24 -12.85
CA TYR A 61 -12.93 -3.77 -12.56
C TYR A 61 -13.70 -3.29 -13.81
N LYS A 62 -12.99 -2.99 -14.90
CA LYS A 62 -13.51 -2.35 -16.13
C LYS A 62 -14.12 -0.96 -15.88
N GLU A 63 -13.65 -0.30 -14.84
CA GLU A 63 -14.04 1.07 -14.46
C GLU A 63 -12.85 1.81 -13.83
N PRO A 64 -12.83 3.15 -13.84
CA PRO A 64 -11.75 3.94 -13.23
C PRO A 64 -11.62 3.68 -11.73
N VAL A 65 -10.40 3.37 -11.29
CA VAL A 65 -10.06 3.14 -9.88
C VAL A 65 -9.49 4.42 -9.28
N MET A 66 -9.99 4.79 -8.10
CA MET A 66 -9.46 5.91 -7.32
C MET A 66 -8.27 5.46 -6.49
N ALA A 67 -7.18 6.22 -6.55
CA ALA A 67 -6.03 6.07 -5.66
C ALA A 67 -5.20 7.35 -5.66
N ALA A 68 -4.58 7.66 -4.54
CA ALA A 68 -3.66 8.77 -4.37
C ALA A 68 -2.21 8.29 -4.22
N THR A 69 -1.25 9.20 -4.35
CA THR A 69 0.17 8.90 -4.19
C THR A 69 0.92 10.06 -3.56
N SER A 70 1.99 9.74 -2.81
CA SER A 70 2.93 10.72 -2.27
C SER A 70 3.82 11.37 -3.33
N SER A 71 3.83 10.83 -4.54
CA SER A 71 4.56 11.38 -5.71
C SER A 71 6.02 11.74 -5.39
N PHE A 72 6.82 10.75 -5.02
CA PHE A 72 8.22 10.97 -4.68
C PHE A 72 8.98 11.65 -5.82
N THR A 73 9.68 12.71 -5.46
CA THR A 73 10.69 13.37 -6.28
C THR A 73 12.07 12.80 -5.99
N GLU A 74 13.08 13.25 -6.71
CA GLU A 74 14.49 12.90 -6.44
C GLU A 74 14.87 13.24 -4.98
N GLY A 75 14.48 14.41 -4.49
CA GLY A 75 14.72 14.82 -3.10
C GLY A 75 14.08 13.86 -2.09
N SER A 76 12.84 13.47 -2.28
CA SER A 76 12.16 12.52 -1.39
C SER A 76 12.82 11.13 -1.43
N SER A 77 13.39 10.75 -2.56
CA SER A 77 14.11 9.48 -2.70
C SER A 77 15.44 9.45 -1.94
N VAL A 78 15.99 10.61 -1.62
CA VAL A 78 17.27 10.74 -0.88
C VAL A 78 17.03 11.06 0.60
N PHE A 79 16.10 11.96 0.90
CA PHE A 79 15.88 12.50 2.25
C PHE A 79 14.69 11.90 2.99
N GLY A 80 13.94 10.99 2.33
CA GLY A 80 12.72 10.39 2.87
C GLY A 80 11.43 11.08 2.42
N GLY A 81 10.35 10.32 2.46
CA GLY A 81 9.03 10.73 1.97
C GLY A 81 8.10 11.32 3.03
N GLN A 82 8.58 11.56 4.26
CA GLN A 82 7.74 12.01 5.37
C GLN A 82 6.95 13.29 5.03
N ALA A 83 7.62 14.31 4.49
CA ALA A 83 6.97 15.57 4.13
C ALA A 83 5.88 15.36 3.06
N ASN A 84 6.17 14.53 2.07
CA ASN A 84 5.22 14.18 1.01
C ASN A 84 3.98 13.47 1.55
N LEU A 85 4.15 12.53 2.48
CA LEU A 85 3.01 11.81 3.07
C LEU A 85 2.15 12.73 3.94
N LEU A 86 2.77 13.57 4.78
CA LEU A 86 2.06 14.54 5.61
C LEU A 86 1.22 15.51 4.78
N GLN A 87 1.81 16.02 3.70
CA GLN A 87 1.11 16.92 2.77
C GLN A 87 0.01 16.17 2.00
N ALA A 88 0.27 14.93 1.59
CA ALA A 88 -0.71 14.12 0.86
C ALA A 88 -1.94 13.82 1.72
N VAL A 89 -1.77 13.45 3.00
CA VAL A 89 -2.89 13.20 3.93
C VAL A 89 -3.78 14.43 4.07
N GLU A 90 -3.18 15.59 4.29
CA GLU A 90 -3.91 16.86 4.42
C GLU A 90 -4.67 17.22 3.12
N THR A 91 -4.00 17.08 1.98
CA THR A 91 -4.59 17.37 0.67
C THR A 91 -5.74 16.40 0.34
N ILE A 92 -5.58 15.10 0.64
CA ILE A 92 -6.60 14.10 0.36
C ILE A 92 -7.87 14.37 1.16
N PHE A 93 -7.77 14.67 2.45
CA PHE A 93 -8.93 15.05 3.25
C PHE A 93 -9.58 16.34 2.76
N SER A 94 -8.79 17.33 2.35
CA SER A 94 -9.32 18.60 1.84
C SER A 94 -10.05 18.45 0.49
N VAL A 95 -9.60 17.56 -0.40
CA VAL A 95 -10.12 17.48 -1.78
C VAL A 95 -11.18 16.38 -1.93
N TYR A 96 -10.95 15.20 -1.35
CA TYR A 96 -11.79 14.02 -1.54
C TYR A 96 -12.65 13.68 -0.33
N ASP A 97 -12.29 14.20 0.84
CA ASP A 97 -12.98 13.97 2.12
C ASP A 97 -13.34 12.49 2.41
N PRO A 98 -12.43 11.52 2.20
CA PRO A 98 -12.73 10.13 2.49
C PRO A 98 -12.93 9.91 3.99
N GLU A 99 -13.57 8.81 4.37
CA GLU A 99 -13.65 8.40 5.78
C GLU A 99 -12.35 7.76 6.25
N ILE A 100 -11.68 7.03 5.36
CA ILE A 100 -10.46 6.29 5.64
C ILE A 100 -9.44 6.55 4.54
N ILE A 101 -8.19 6.79 4.92
CA ILE A 101 -7.04 6.70 4.01
C ILE A 101 -6.26 5.45 4.36
N ALA A 102 -6.16 4.51 3.43
CA ALA A 102 -5.36 3.29 3.59
C ALA A 102 -4.02 3.45 2.86
N VAL A 103 -2.98 3.74 3.63
CA VAL A 103 -1.62 3.94 3.10
C VAL A 103 -0.93 2.59 2.93
N HIS A 104 -0.32 2.37 1.79
CA HIS A 104 0.55 1.23 1.56
C HIS A 104 1.92 1.69 1.07
N SER A 105 2.97 1.02 1.55
CA SER A 105 4.33 1.30 1.10
C SER A 105 4.58 0.77 -0.32
N THR A 106 5.64 1.25 -0.92
CA THR A 106 6.20 0.72 -2.18
C THR A 106 7.64 0.28 -1.95
N CYS A 107 8.25 -0.39 -2.93
CA CYS A 107 9.65 -0.80 -2.81
C CYS A 107 10.58 0.38 -2.55
N LEU A 108 10.29 1.56 -3.08
CA LEU A 108 11.11 2.74 -2.89
C LEU A 108 11.05 3.24 -1.44
N SER A 109 9.85 3.43 -0.88
CA SER A 109 9.69 3.88 0.52
C SER A 109 10.24 2.86 1.53
N GLU A 110 10.09 1.57 1.26
CA GLU A 110 10.68 0.50 2.08
C GLU A 110 12.21 0.49 2.02
N THR A 111 12.79 0.74 0.84
CA THR A 111 14.25 0.78 0.66
C THR A 111 14.88 1.99 1.34
N ILE A 112 14.19 3.12 1.33
CA ILE A 112 14.62 4.34 2.02
C ILE A 112 14.48 4.19 3.54
N GLY A 113 13.54 3.36 3.99
CA GLY A 113 13.28 3.11 5.41
C GLY A 113 12.28 4.10 6.01
N ASP A 114 11.32 4.58 5.24
CA ASP A 114 10.24 5.42 5.75
C ASP A 114 9.36 4.63 6.72
N ASP A 115 9.27 5.09 7.96
CA ASP A 115 8.38 4.52 8.98
C ASP A 115 6.98 5.13 8.86
N LEU A 116 6.09 4.43 8.14
CA LEU A 116 4.71 4.87 7.95
C LEU A 116 3.97 5.05 9.29
N GLY A 117 4.25 4.20 10.26
CA GLY A 117 3.61 4.28 11.58
C GLY A 117 3.91 5.58 12.29
N GLN A 118 5.20 5.95 12.34
CA GLN A 118 5.65 7.22 12.92
C GLN A 118 5.13 8.44 12.15
N ILE A 119 5.17 8.39 10.82
CA ILE A 119 4.69 9.50 9.99
C ILE A 119 3.19 9.73 10.18
N LEU A 120 2.38 8.67 10.24
CA LEU A 120 0.94 8.81 10.46
C LEU A 120 0.59 9.21 11.91
N ALA A 121 1.37 8.80 12.90
CA ALA A 121 1.24 9.32 14.27
C ALA A 121 1.45 10.83 14.28
N LYS A 122 2.53 11.31 13.66
CA LYS A 122 2.81 12.73 13.49
C LYS A 122 1.71 13.47 12.74
N ALA A 123 1.12 12.88 11.70
CA ALA A 123 -0.01 13.48 10.97
C ALA A 123 -1.23 13.71 11.88
N ARG A 124 -1.49 12.79 12.81
CA ARG A 124 -2.57 12.94 13.81
C ARG A 124 -2.23 14.04 14.82
N ASP A 125 -1.01 14.04 15.35
CA ASP A 125 -0.53 15.01 16.34
C ASP A 125 -0.53 16.44 15.78
N GLU A 126 -0.21 16.60 14.50
CA GLU A 126 -0.27 17.89 13.79
C GLU A 126 -1.70 18.30 13.37
N GLY A 127 -2.70 17.49 13.68
CA GLY A 127 -4.10 17.80 13.34
C GLY A 127 -4.43 17.71 11.84
N LYS A 128 -3.60 17.02 11.04
CA LYS A 128 -3.82 16.82 9.60
C LYS A 128 -4.89 15.76 9.31
N VAL A 129 -5.27 14.99 10.31
CA VAL A 129 -6.37 14.01 10.24
C VAL A 129 -7.57 14.62 10.93
N PRO A 130 -8.67 14.94 10.21
CA PRO A 130 -9.85 15.53 10.80
C PRO A 130 -10.51 14.60 11.83
N PHE A 131 -11.27 15.20 12.75
CA PHE A 131 -12.01 14.43 13.76
C PHE A 131 -13.01 13.45 13.11
N GLY A 132 -13.03 12.21 13.59
CA GLY A 132 -13.88 11.15 13.03
C GLY A 132 -13.36 10.50 11.75
N LYS A 133 -12.22 10.95 11.22
CA LYS A 133 -11.55 10.35 10.05
C LYS A 133 -10.40 9.43 10.48
N HIS A 134 -10.06 8.50 9.64
CA HIS A 134 -9.08 7.46 9.94
C HIS A 134 -7.96 7.40 8.92
N VAL A 135 -6.75 7.13 9.39
CA VAL A 135 -5.59 6.84 8.54
C VAL A 135 -4.88 5.62 9.10
N LEU A 136 -4.66 4.63 8.27
CA LEU A 136 -3.93 3.41 8.63
C LEU A 136 -2.87 3.08 7.58
N ALA A 137 -1.90 2.24 7.94
CA ALA A 137 -0.82 1.87 7.05
C ALA A 137 -0.53 0.37 7.07
N ALA A 138 -0.11 -0.13 5.91
CA ALA A 138 0.43 -1.46 5.74
C ALA A 138 1.80 -1.41 5.03
N SER A 139 2.78 -2.15 5.54
CA SER A 139 4.04 -2.38 4.85
C SER A 139 3.83 -3.42 3.75
N THR A 140 4.20 -3.06 2.52
CA THR A 140 3.97 -3.89 1.33
C THR A 140 5.16 -3.84 0.37
N PRO A 141 6.35 -4.35 0.80
CA PRO A 141 7.53 -4.37 -0.04
C PRO A 141 7.31 -5.21 -1.30
N SER A 142 7.58 -4.64 -2.47
CA SER A 142 7.31 -5.30 -3.76
C SER A 142 8.25 -6.45 -4.07
N TYR A 143 9.41 -6.51 -3.42
CA TYR A 143 10.46 -7.51 -3.65
C TYR A 143 10.26 -8.79 -2.84
N VAL A 144 9.25 -8.86 -1.98
CA VAL A 144 8.90 -10.02 -1.16
C VAL A 144 7.42 -10.35 -1.33
N GLY A 145 7.08 -11.63 -1.38
CA GLY A 145 5.69 -12.07 -1.45
C GLY A 145 4.99 -11.73 -2.78
N SER A 146 3.69 -11.51 -2.72
CA SER A 146 2.85 -11.22 -3.88
C SER A 146 1.66 -10.33 -3.49
N HIS A 147 0.79 -10.01 -4.44
CA HIS A 147 -0.47 -9.30 -4.18
C HIS A 147 -1.33 -9.98 -3.10
N VAL A 148 -1.29 -11.31 -2.99
CA VAL A 148 -2.01 -12.04 -1.92
C VAL A 148 -1.47 -11.65 -0.55
N THR A 149 -0.15 -11.57 -0.40
CA THR A 149 0.50 -11.12 0.84
C THR A 149 0.14 -9.66 1.14
N GLY A 150 0.18 -8.81 0.14
CA GLY A 150 -0.19 -7.39 0.29
C GLY A 150 -1.64 -7.19 0.68
N TYR A 151 -2.55 -8.00 0.13
CA TYR A 151 -3.96 -8.03 0.56
C TYR A 151 -4.09 -8.41 2.03
N ALA A 152 -3.42 -9.48 2.44
CA ALA A 152 -3.44 -9.94 3.83
C ALA A 152 -2.87 -8.90 4.81
N ASN A 153 -1.74 -8.26 4.45
CA ASN A 153 -1.13 -7.22 5.28
C ASN A 153 -2.04 -6.00 5.46
N MET A 154 -2.73 -5.58 4.40
CA MET A 154 -3.67 -4.48 4.48
C MET A 154 -4.91 -4.85 5.29
N LEU A 155 -5.46 -6.05 5.10
CA LEU A 155 -6.58 -6.55 5.89
C LEU A 155 -6.22 -6.65 7.37
N GLU A 156 -5.02 -7.16 7.69
CA GLU A 156 -4.51 -7.19 9.07
C GLU A 156 -4.41 -5.79 9.66
N SER A 157 -3.98 -4.80 8.88
CA SER A 157 -3.90 -3.41 9.33
C SER A 157 -5.28 -2.84 9.63
N PHE A 158 -6.31 -3.13 8.82
CA PHE A 158 -7.70 -2.76 9.11
C PHE A 158 -8.18 -3.41 10.41
N VAL A 159 -7.96 -4.70 10.57
CA VAL A 159 -8.37 -5.44 11.78
C VAL A 159 -7.67 -4.87 13.01
N LYS A 160 -6.36 -4.66 12.96
CA LYS A 160 -5.60 -4.09 14.08
C LYS A 160 -6.05 -2.68 14.47
N TYR A 161 -6.48 -1.90 13.49
CA TYR A 161 -6.89 -0.51 13.71
C TYR A 161 -8.31 -0.39 14.28
N PHE A 162 -9.25 -1.19 13.80
CA PHE A 162 -10.68 -1.07 14.13
C PHE A 162 -11.20 -2.13 15.11
N ALA A 163 -10.54 -3.30 15.21
CA ALA A 163 -11.04 -4.36 16.09
C ALA A 163 -10.70 -4.10 17.54
N GLU A 164 -11.71 -4.12 18.38
CA GLU A 164 -11.58 -4.10 19.83
C GLU A 164 -11.58 -5.54 20.38
N LYS A 165 -10.75 -5.76 21.40
CA LYS A 165 -10.76 -7.04 22.12
C LYS A 165 -12.03 -7.15 22.95
N THR A 166 -12.88 -8.13 22.67
CA THR A 166 -14.01 -8.47 23.51
C THR A 166 -13.72 -9.74 24.33
N ASN A 167 -14.16 -9.76 25.57
CA ASN A 167 -14.15 -10.95 26.41
C ASN A 167 -15.43 -11.79 26.25
N GLU A 168 -16.39 -11.31 25.48
CA GLU A 168 -17.63 -12.05 25.21
C GLU A 168 -17.36 -13.17 24.20
N LYS A 169 -17.64 -14.40 24.63
CA LYS A 169 -17.60 -15.55 23.73
C LYS A 169 -18.88 -15.59 22.90
N ILE A 170 -18.85 -15.00 21.72
CA ILE A 170 -19.95 -15.07 20.77
C ILE A 170 -19.81 -16.40 20.01
N ARG A 171 -20.87 -17.22 20.02
CA ARG A 171 -20.95 -18.48 19.24
C ARG A 171 -21.30 -18.20 17.76
N GLN A 172 -20.80 -17.12 17.21
CA GLN A 172 -21.01 -16.75 15.80
C GLN A 172 -19.70 -16.81 15.04
N VAL A 173 -19.71 -17.48 13.91
CA VAL A 173 -18.62 -17.45 12.94
C VAL A 173 -18.91 -16.32 11.96
N ASN A 174 -18.09 -15.27 11.98
CA ASN A 174 -18.13 -14.25 10.96
C ASN A 174 -17.40 -14.80 9.72
N LEU A 175 -18.12 -15.12 8.68
CA LEU A 175 -17.56 -15.36 7.35
C LEU A 175 -17.38 -13.98 6.69
N LEU A 176 -16.12 -13.59 6.47
CA LEU A 176 -15.75 -12.44 5.66
C LEU A 176 -15.57 -12.86 4.22
#